data_3b173d74e28e4476a0f54057d0e15601
#
_entry.id   3b173d74e28e4476a0f54057d0e15601
#
_cell.length_a   1.000
_cell.length_b   1.000
_cell.length_c   1.000
_cell.angle_alpha   90.00
_cell.angle_beta   90.00
_cell.angle_gamma   90.00
#
_symmetry.space_group_name_H-M   'P 1'
#
loop_
_entity.id
_entity.type
_entity.pdbx_description
1 polymer ?
#
loop_
_entity_poly.entity_id
_entity_poly.type
_entity_poly.pdbx_seq_one_letter_code
_entity_poly.pdbx_strand_id
1 'polypeptide(L)'
;MYEIYFYKNRKGEQPVRDYIMSLDGKNGKDSRIKATKIRDYIKALSIYGLSLDTNYIKPIKNEENLWELRPLKDRIFFVTWNETGFVLLHHFQKKTQKTPVREIELALREIEDLKRRGVNNGEK
;
A
#
# COMPACT_ATOMS: atom_id res chain seq x y z
N MET A 1 6.88 -3.96 -16.54
CA MET A 1 6.88 -3.83 -15.08
C MET A 1 6.12 -2.59 -14.70
N TYR A 2 5.39 -2.63 -13.61
CA TYR A 2 4.56 -1.50 -13.20
C TYR A 2 5.33 -0.60 -12.27
N GLU A 3 5.07 0.71 -12.33
CA GLU A 3 5.68 1.67 -11.42
C GLU A 3 5.02 1.57 -10.06
N ILE A 4 5.78 1.68 -9.00
CA ILE A 4 5.23 1.70 -7.64
C ILE A 4 5.53 3.07 -7.04
N TYR A 5 4.46 3.78 -6.65
CA TYR A 5 4.58 5.07 -6.01
C TYR A 5 4.13 4.95 -4.57
N PHE A 6 4.73 5.73 -3.69
CA PHE A 6 4.31 5.79 -2.30
C PHE A 6 3.56 7.10 -2.07
N TYR A 7 2.32 7.01 -1.62
CA TYR A 7 1.54 8.21 -1.33
C TYR A 7 2.26 9.07 -0.31
N LYS A 8 2.28 10.38 -0.55
CA LYS A 8 2.89 11.35 0.34
C LYS A 8 1.80 12.35 0.68
N ASN A 9 1.52 12.52 1.95
CA ASN A 9 0.45 13.42 2.38
C ASN A 9 0.93 14.86 2.40
N ARG A 10 0.05 15.78 2.79
CA ARG A 10 0.40 17.19 2.75
C ARG A 10 1.44 17.57 3.78
N LYS A 11 1.65 16.76 4.80
CA LYS A 11 2.69 17.02 5.77
C LYS A 11 4.03 16.44 5.33
N GLY A 12 4.09 15.81 4.19
CA GLY A 12 5.31 15.18 3.68
C GLY A 12 5.54 13.78 4.18
N GLU A 13 4.59 13.20 4.90
CA GLU A 13 4.73 11.85 5.40
C GLU A 13 4.38 10.86 4.31
N GLN A 14 5.09 9.75 4.25
CA GLN A 14 4.82 8.68 3.30
C GLN A 14 4.51 7.43 4.09
N PRO A 15 3.24 7.20 4.44
CA PRO A 15 2.89 6.18 5.42
C PRO A 15 3.48 4.80 5.18
N VAL A 16 3.43 4.29 3.96
CA VAL A 16 3.93 2.95 3.68
C VAL A 16 5.46 2.94 3.70
N ARG A 17 6.10 3.91 3.04
CA ARG A 17 7.54 3.97 3.01
C ARG A 17 8.10 4.16 4.42
N ASP A 18 7.48 5.04 5.20
CA ASP A 18 7.94 5.33 6.55
C ASP A 18 7.81 4.07 7.43
N TYR A 19 6.74 3.31 7.24
CA TYR A 19 6.57 2.07 7.99
C TYR A 19 7.68 1.07 7.66
N ILE A 20 7.98 0.87 6.39
CA ILE A 20 9.04 -0.05 5.98
C ILE A 20 10.38 0.39 6.56
N MET A 21 10.67 1.69 6.49
CA MET A 21 11.92 2.21 7.05
C MET A 21 11.97 2.00 8.55
N SER A 22 10.84 2.12 9.25
CA SER A 22 10.82 1.90 10.68
C SER A 22 11.13 0.44 11.03
N LEU A 23 10.69 -0.49 10.20
CA LEU A 23 11.00 -1.91 10.41
C LEU A 23 12.50 -2.17 10.20
N ASP A 24 13.10 -1.50 9.21
CA ASP A 24 14.51 -1.66 8.94
C ASP A 24 15.35 -1.15 10.12
N GLY A 25 14.87 -0.17 10.84
CA GLY A 25 15.59 0.40 11.95
C GLY A 25 15.53 -0.42 13.23
N LYS A 26 14.71 -1.49 13.26
CA LYS A 26 14.59 -2.31 14.44
C LYS A 26 15.50 -3.51 14.33
N ASN A 27 16.02 -3.98 15.49
CA ASN A 27 16.90 -5.10 15.49
C ASN A 27 16.20 -6.38 15.84
N GLY A 28 15.12 -6.71 15.42
CA GLY A 28 14.44 -7.94 15.76
C GLY A 28 14.27 -8.85 14.56
N LYS A 29 14.15 -10.13 14.82
CA LYS A 29 13.91 -11.10 13.78
C LYS A 29 12.55 -10.85 13.14
N ASP A 30 11.53 -10.55 13.95
CA ASP A 30 10.19 -10.34 13.44
C ASP A 30 10.13 -9.12 12.53
N SER A 31 10.84 -8.05 12.86
CA SER A 31 10.86 -6.85 12.02
C SER A 31 11.52 -7.13 10.67
N ARG A 32 12.58 -7.92 10.68
CA ARG A 32 13.25 -8.29 9.43
C ARG A 32 12.35 -9.16 8.56
N ILE A 33 11.63 -10.11 9.16
CA ILE A 33 10.72 -10.97 8.42
C ILE A 33 9.59 -10.12 7.79
N LYS A 34 9.01 -9.19 8.56
CA LYS A 34 7.96 -8.33 8.05
C LYS A 34 8.46 -7.46 6.90
N ALA A 35 9.62 -6.85 7.07
CA ALA A 35 10.17 -5.97 6.03
C ALA A 35 10.44 -6.74 4.74
N THR A 36 10.99 -7.94 4.86
CA THR A 36 11.28 -8.78 3.71
C THR A 36 9.98 -9.17 2.99
N LYS A 37 8.94 -9.58 3.75
CA LYS A 37 7.68 -9.96 3.14
C LYS A 37 7.01 -8.78 2.45
N ILE A 38 7.04 -7.61 3.06
CA ILE A 38 6.44 -6.43 2.44
C ILE A 38 7.15 -6.11 1.13
N ARG A 39 8.47 -6.13 1.13
CA ARG A 39 9.22 -5.85 -0.10
C ARG A 39 8.96 -6.89 -1.17
N ASP A 40 8.87 -8.18 -0.79
CA ASP A 40 8.59 -9.24 -1.74
C ASP A 40 7.22 -9.05 -2.37
N TYR A 41 6.22 -8.67 -1.58
CA TYR A 41 4.86 -8.47 -2.09
C TYR A 41 4.78 -7.23 -2.99
N ILE A 42 5.49 -6.16 -2.63
CA ILE A 42 5.54 -4.96 -3.48
C ILE A 42 6.22 -5.31 -4.81
N LYS A 43 7.28 -6.09 -4.76
CA LYS A 43 7.96 -6.50 -5.99
C LYS A 43 7.04 -7.36 -6.84
N ALA A 44 6.30 -8.30 -6.23
CA ALA A 44 5.36 -9.12 -6.97
C ALA A 44 4.29 -8.27 -7.64
N LEU A 45 3.79 -7.22 -6.93
CA LEU A 45 2.83 -6.31 -7.51
C LEU A 45 3.43 -5.57 -8.72
N SER A 46 4.68 -5.17 -8.63
CA SER A 46 5.33 -4.46 -9.72
C SER A 46 5.52 -5.33 -10.95
N ILE A 47 5.65 -6.64 -10.76
CA ILE A 47 5.87 -7.55 -11.87
C ILE A 47 4.56 -8.07 -12.44
N TYR A 48 3.65 -8.50 -11.59
CA TYR A 48 2.44 -9.19 -12.03
C TYR A 48 1.17 -8.36 -11.97
N GLY A 49 1.19 -7.24 -11.28
CA GLY A 49 0.03 -6.35 -11.22
C GLY A 49 -1.20 -7.03 -10.65
N LEU A 50 -2.34 -6.72 -11.19
CA LEU A 50 -3.60 -7.24 -10.69
C LEU A 50 -3.85 -8.71 -11.06
N SER A 51 -2.91 -9.36 -11.75
CA SER A 51 -3.05 -10.78 -12.02
C SER A 51 -2.64 -11.62 -10.81
N LEU A 52 -2.12 -11.02 -9.75
CA LEU A 52 -1.78 -11.76 -8.55
C LEU A 52 -3.04 -12.36 -7.93
N ASP A 53 -2.90 -13.52 -7.26
CA ASP A 53 -4.06 -14.17 -6.68
C ASP A 53 -4.37 -13.62 -5.27
N THR A 54 -5.38 -14.19 -4.62
CA THR A 54 -5.87 -13.66 -3.36
C THR A 54 -4.92 -13.85 -2.19
N ASN A 55 -3.86 -14.63 -2.35
CA ASN A 55 -2.84 -14.69 -1.31
C ASN A 55 -2.05 -13.39 -1.28
N TYR A 56 -2.01 -12.66 -2.38
CA TYR A 56 -1.24 -11.43 -2.47
C TYR A 56 -2.11 -10.19 -2.42
N ILE A 57 -3.23 -10.16 -3.15
CA ILE A 57 -4.05 -8.95 -3.23
C ILE A 57 -5.53 -9.30 -3.16
N LYS A 58 -6.35 -8.33 -2.76
CA LYS A 58 -7.79 -8.51 -2.75
C LYS A 58 -8.45 -7.15 -3.00
N PRO A 59 -9.47 -7.10 -3.86
CA PRO A 59 -10.18 -5.83 -4.06
C PRO A 59 -11.04 -5.52 -2.84
N ILE A 60 -11.23 -4.24 -2.57
CA ILE A 60 -12.10 -3.81 -1.48
C ILE A 60 -13.53 -3.72 -2.01
N LYS A 61 -14.44 -4.42 -1.33
CA LYS A 61 -15.81 -4.49 -1.76
C LYS A 61 -16.44 -3.12 -1.84
N ASN A 62 -17.20 -2.88 -2.89
CA ASN A 62 -17.93 -1.65 -3.14
C ASN A 62 -17.04 -0.45 -3.51
N GLU A 63 -15.75 -0.65 -3.76
CA GLU A 63 -14.87 0.42 -4.21
C GLU A 63 -14.31 0.04 -5.57
N GLU A 64 -14.40 0.95 -6.54
CA GLU A 64 -13.96 0.62 -7.88
C GLU A 64 -12.47 0.45 -8.04
N ASN A 65 -11.68 1.22 -7.34
CA ASN A 65 -10.25 1.17 -7.53
C ASN A 65 -9.58 1.26 -6.17
N LEU A 66 -9.83 0.29 -5.32
CA LEU A 66 -9.14 0.21 -4.04
C LEU A 66 -8.91 -1.25 -3.74
N TRP A 67 -7.66 -1.59 -3.45
CA TRP A 67 -7.22 -2.95 -3.26
C TRP A 67 -6.37 -3.03 -2.01
N GLU A 68 -6.21 -4.23 -1.45
CA GLU A 68 -5.26 -4.41 -0.36
C GLU A 68 -4.21 -5.42 -0.78
N LEU A 69 -2.96 -5.11 -0.46
CA LEU A 69 -1.83 -6.02 -0.58
C LEU A 69 -1.71 -6.69 0.80
N ARG A 70 -1.41 -7.97 0.84
CA ARG A 70 -1.64 -8.79 2.03
C ARG A 70 -0.41 -9.50 2.60
N PRO A 71 0.70 -8.83 2.89
CA PRO A 71 1.89 -9.49 3.44
C PRO A 71 1.69 -9.82 4.92
N LEU A 72 1.56 -11.11 5.24
CA LEU A 72 1.35 -11.61 6.59
C LEU A 72 0.09 -10.97 7.22
N LYS A 73 0.22 -10.28 8.33
CA LYS A 73 -0.91 -9.63 8.99
C LYS A 73 -1.02 -8.16 8.62
N ASP A 74 -0.07 -7.63 7.88
CA ASP A 74 -0.15 -6.25 7.44
C ASP A 74 -1.03 -6.16 6.20
N ARG A 75 -1.71 -5.04 6.07
CA ARG A 75 -2.49 -4.75 4.87
C ARG A 75 -2.06 -3.41 4.36
N ILE A 76 -1.81 -3.31 3.05
CA ILE A 76 -1.40 -2.06 2.44
C ILE A 76 -2.42 -1.76 1.36
N PHE A 77 -3.15 -0.66 1.53
CA PHE A 77 -4.12 -0.25 0.52
C PHE A 77 -3.41 0.37 -0.66
N PHE A 78 -3.89 0.09 -1.86
CA PHE A 78 -3.31 0.68 -3.04
C PHE A 78 -4.38 0.90 -4.11
N VAL A 79 -4.07 1.77 -5.06
CA VAL A 79 -4.92 2.05 -6.21
C VAL A 79 -4.09 1.90 -7.47
N THR A 80 -4.75 1.68 -8.61
CA THR A 80 -4.06 1.75 -9.89
C THR A 80 -3.88 3.22 -10.25
N TRP A 81 -2.82 3.52 -11.01
CA TRP A 81 -2.52 4.91 -11.36
C TRP A 81 -2.03 4.96 -12.80
N ASN A 82 -2.76 5.71 -13.63
CA ASN A 82 -2.38 5.97 -15.03
C ASN A 82 -2.07 4.73 -15.86
N GLU A 83 -2.68 3.63 -15.55
CA GLU A 83 -2.50 2.39 -16.31
C GLU A 83 -1.07 1.86 -16.28
N THR A 84 -0.14 2.56 -15.69
CA THR A 84 1.24 2.13 -15.70
C THR A 84 1.76 1.76 -14.33
N GLY A 85 0.99 2.02 -13.29
CA GLY A 85 1.52 1.76 -11.96
C GLY A 85 0.48 1.72 -10.88
N PHE A 86 0.96 1.71 -9.65
CA PHE A 86 0.14 1.63 -8.47
C PHE A 86 0.65 2.65 -7.45
N VAL A 87 -0.26 3.20 -6.65
CA VAL A 87 0.11 4.07 -5.54
C VAL A 87 -0.26 3.36 -4.25
N LEU A 88 0.71 3.16 -3.37
CA LEU A 88 0.49 2.53 -2.08
C LEU A 88 0.11 3.63 -1.09
N LEU A 89 -1.07 3.51 -0.48
CA LEU A 89 -1.66 4.59 0.31
C LEU A 89 -1.23 4.59 1.76
N HIS A 90 -1.62 3.58 2.52
CA HIS A 90 -1.19 3.45 3.91
C HIS A 90 -1.31 1.99 4.32
N HIS A 91 -0.84 1.66 5.51
CA HIS A 91 -0.89 0.30 6.00
C HIS A 91 -1.64 0.24 7.31
N PHE A 92 -2.12 -0.93 7.66
CA PHE A 92 -2.64 -1.21 8.97
C PHE A 92 -2.50 -2.71 9.23
N GLN A 93 -2.58 -3.11 10.49
CA GLN A 93 -2.52 -4.52 10.83
C GLN A 93 -3.92 -5.06 10.96
N LYS A 94 -4.18 -6.19 10.30
CA LYS A 94 -5.51 -6.75 10.33
C LYS A 94 -5.68 -7.58 11.58
N LYS A 95 -6.66 -7.24 12.40
CA LYS A 95 -6.91 -7.94 13.63
C LYS A 95 -8.25 -8.66 13.64
N THR A 96 -9.07 -8.45 12.61
CA THR A 96 -10.39 -9.06 12.52
C THR A 96 -10.62 -9.52 11.10
N GLN A 97 -11.73 -10.25 10.87
CA GLN A 97 -12.02 -10.72 9.54
C GLN A 97 -12.36 -9.60 8.60
N LYS A 98 -13.06 -8.58 9.06
CA LYS A 98 -13.45 -7.50 8.18
C LYS A 98 -12.46 -6.39 8.21
N THR A 99 -12.28 -5.71 7.09
CA THR A 99 -11.47 -4.51 7.01
C THR A 99 -12.19 -3.39 7.77
N PRO A 100 -11.52 -2.74 8.71
CA PRO A 100 -12.19 -1.69 9.46
C PRO A 100 -12.65 -0.54 8.57
N VAL A 101 -13.86 -0.07 8.80
CA VAL A 101 -14.43 1.01 8.01
C VAL A 101 -13.56 2.27 8.06
N ARG A 102 -12.99 2.59 9.22
CA ARG A 102 -12.16 3.81 9.33
C ARG A 102 -10.93 3.75 8.43
N GLU A 103 -10.41 2.55 8.17
CA GLU A 103 -9.25 2.42 7.28
C GLU A 103 -9.67 2.69 5.84
N ILE A 104 -10.85 2.22 5.46
CA ILE A 104 -11.36 2.49 4.12
C ILE A 104 -11.64 3.98 3.97
N GLU A 105 -12.22 4.60 4.99
CA GLU A 105 -12.52 6.04 4.92
C GLU A 105 -11.24 6.86 4.79
N LEU A 106 -10.19 6.48 5.50
CA LEU A 106 -8.90 7.16 5.37
C LEU A 106 -8.37 6.98 3.94
N ALA A 107 -8.46 5.77 3.40
CA ALA A 107 -7.99 5.52 2.05
C ALA A 107 -8.75 6.39 1.03
N LEU A 108 -10.05 6.55 1.22
CA LEU A 108 -10.83 7.38 0.29
C LEU A 108 -10.41 8.84 0.35
N ARG A 109 -10.06 9.34 1.54
CA ARG A 109 -9.55 10.70 1.66
C ARG A 109 -8.17 10.83 0.99
N GLU A 110 -7.34 9.80 1.12
CA GLU A 110 -6.03 9.79 0.47
C GLU A 110 -6.18 9.79 -1.05
N ILE A 111 -7.15 9.03 -1.56
CA ILE A 111 -7.43 8.98 -2.98
C ILE A 111 -7.86 10.36 -3.48
N GLU A 112 -8.73 11.05 -2.73
CA GLU A 112 -9.16 12.38 -3.12
C GLU A 112 -7.99 13.36 -3.15
N ASP A 113 -7.13 13.30 -2.15
CA ASP A 113 -5.95 14.15 -2.10
C ASP A 113 -5.02 13.83 -3.28
N LEU A 114 -4.86 12.53 -3.57
CA LEU A 114 -4.01 12.09 -4.66
C LEU A 114 -4.56 12.60 -6.00
N LYS A 115 -5.88 12.58 -6.20
CA LYS A 115 -6.46 13.07 -7.43
C LYS A 115 -6.22 14.56 -7.60
N ARG A 116 -6.18 15.32 -6.50
CA ARG A 116 -5.96 16.74 -6.63
C ARG A 116 -4.51 17.08 -6.85
N ARG A 117 -3.59 16.42 -6.18
CA ARG A 117 -2.17 16.80 -6.24
C ARG A 117 -1.32 15.92 -7.14
N GLY A 118 -1.81 14.73 -7.49
CA GLY A 118 -1.02 13.76 -8.27
C GLY A 118 -0.03 13.04 -7.37
N VAL A 119 0.71 12.10 -7.95
CA VAL A 119 1.70 11.41 -7.19
C VAL A 119 2.83 12.36 -7.15
N ASN A 120 3.44 12.44 -6.09
CA ASN A 120 4.44 13.15 -5.86
C ASN A 120 5.29 13.55 -6.79
N ASN A 121 5.19 13.91 -7.56
CA ASN A 121 5.70 14.50 -8.36
C ASN A 121 6.92 15.07 -8.07
N GLY A 122 7.41 15.26 -8.60
CA GLY A 122 8.50 15.89 -8.46
C GLY A 122 9.49 15.02 -8.03
N GLU A 123 9.23 14.20 -7.44
CA GLU A 123 10.03 13.44 -6.95
C GLU A 123 10.20 12.34 -7.57
N LYS A 124 9.71 12.09 -8.45
CA LYS A 124 9.92 11.00 -9.05
C LYS A 124 11.21 10.89 -9.42
#